data_851f3be765ae6e31b7d93d8406f8090b
#
_entry.id   851f3be765ae6e31b7d93d8406f8090b
#
_cell.length_a   1.000
_cell.length_b   1.000
_cell.length_c   1.000
_cell.angle_alpha   90.00
_cell.angle_beta   90.00
_cell.angle_gamma   90.00
#
_symmetry.space_group_name_H-M   'P 1'
#
loop_
_entity.id
_entity.type
_entity.pdbx_description
1 polymer ?
#
loop_
_entity_poly.entity_id
_entity_poly.type
_entity_poly.pdbx_seq_one_letter_code
_entity_poly.pdbx_strand_id
1 'polypeptide(L)'
;MIQPQTLEIRNGEKIPAIFSKEEMDNRLQAIRSLMEEQKLDGILFTSFHNINYFDHFLYTAFGRNYGLVVTRDRICSVTANIDGGQPWRRGVGENLIYTDWQRDNF
;
A
#
# COMPACT_ATOMS: atom_id res chain seq x y z
N MET A 1 24.57 13.14 -2.68
CA MET A 1 23.33 12.64 -2.06
C MET A 1 23.13 11.18 -2.42
N ILE A 2 22.88 10.36 -1.42
CA ILE A 2 22.60 8.95 -1.64
C ILE A 2 21.11 8.81 -1.99
N GLN A 3 20.83 8.17 -3.11
CA GLN A 3 19.45 7.90 -3.49
C GLN A 3 18.84 6.89 -2.52
N PRO A 4 17.61 7.12 -2.06
CA PRO A 4 16.91 6.12 -1.28
C PRO A 4 16.77 4.82 -2.06
N GLN A 5 16.99 3.70 -1.38
CA GLN A 5 16.80 2.39 -2.01
C GLN A 5 15.39 1.92 -1.74
N THR A 6 14.66 1.74 -2.82
CA THR A 6 13.32 1.16 -2.79
C THR A 6 13.31 -0.06 -3.67
N LEU A 7 12.58 -1.08 -3.24
CA LEU A 7 12.43 -2.30 -4.01
C LEU A 7 10.95 -2.67 -4.06
N GLU A 8 10.55 -3.17 -5.22
CA GLU A 8 9.22 -3.72 -5.39
C GLU A 8 9.29 -5.21 -5.09
N ILE A 9 8.48 -5.66 -4.14
CA ILE A 9 8.48 -7.06 -3.71
C ILE A 9 7.28 -7.77 -4.30
N ARG A 10 7.55 -8.84 -5.04
CA ARG A 10 6.52 -9.68 -5.67
C ARG A 10 6.81 -11.15 -5.46
N ASN A 11 7.19 -11.56 -4.25
CA ASN A 11 7.52 -12.94 -3.99
C ASN A 11 6.34 -13.70 -3.39
N GLY A 12 6.10 -14.90 -3.91
CA GLY A 12 5.03 -15.77 -3.47
C GLY A 12 3.69 -15.43 -4.12
N GLU A 13 2.70 -16.26 -3.88
CA GLU A 13 1.35 -16.06 -4.40
C GLU A 13 0.57 -15.13 -3.49
N LYS A 14 -0.28 -14.31 -4.09
CA LYS A 14 -1.19 -13.46 -3.32
C LYS A 14 -2.24 -14.30 -2.63
N ILE A 15 -2.51 -13.96 -1.38
CA ILE A 15 -3.58 -14.57 -0.59
C ILE A 15 -4.89 -13.86 -0.96
N PRO A 16 -5.95 -14.60 -1.30
CA PRO A 16 -7.24 -13.97 -1.60
C PRO A 16 -7.73 -13.12 -0.42
N ALA A 17 -8.29 -11.96 -0.71
CA ALA A 17 -8.87 -11.10 0.30
C ALA A 17 -10.13 -11.76 0.87
N ILE A 18 -10.49 -11.39 2.11
CA ILE A 18 -11.74 -11.85 2.73
C ILE A 18 -12.95 -11.38 1.92
N PHE A 19 -12.87 -10.17 1.39
CA PHE A 19 -13.91 -9.63 0.54
C PHE A 19 -13.65 -9.98 -0.92
N SER A 20 -14.72 -10.04 -1.72
CA SER A 20 -14.59 -10.37 -3.13
C SER A 20 -13.77 -9.32 -3.89
N LYS A 21 -13.24 -9.74 -5.04
CA LYS A 21 -12.53 -8.82 -5.93
C LYS A 21 -13.45 -7.66 -6.34
N GLU A 22 -14.72 -7.94 -6.61
CA GLU A 22 -15.70 -6.91 -6.96
C GLU A 22 -15.85 -5.88 -5.84
N GLU A 23 -15.95 -6.32 -4.59
CA GLU A 23 -16.04 -5.40 -3.46
C GLU A 23 -14.79 -4.54 -3.32
N MET A 24 -13.62 -5.13 -3.46
CA MET A 24 -12.36 -4.38 -3.37
C MET A 24 -12.22 -3.38 -4.52
N ASP A 25 -12.59 -3.78 -5.72
CA ASP A 25 -12.58 -2.88 -6.89
C ASP A 25 -13.58 -1.73 -6.71
N ASN A 26 -14.75 -1.99 -6.14
CA ASN A 26 -15.74 -0.95 -5.86
C ASN A 26 -15.23 0.08 -4.86
N ARG A 27 -14.49 -0.35 -3.85
CA ARG A 27 -13.87 0.55 -2.87
C ARG A 27 -12.87 1.47 -3.55
N LEU A 28 -12.01 0.92 -4.41
CA LEU A 28 -11.04 1.72 -5.16
C LEU A 28 -11.73 2.69 -6.11
N GLN A 29 -12.78 2.24 -6.77
CA GLN A 29 -13.51 3.09 -7.69
C GLN A 29 -14.17 4.26 -6.98
N ALA A 30 -14.72 4.03 -5.80
CA ALA A 30 -15.33 5.08 -4.99
C ALA A 30 -14.29 6.15 -4.58
N ILE A 31 -13.11 5.73 -4.12
CA ILE A 31 -12.08 6.70 -3.72
C ILE A 31 -11.50 7.43 -4.93
N ARG A 32 -11.38 6.75 -6.07
CA ARG A 32 -10.92 7.39 -7.31
C ARG A 32 -11.93 8.40 -7.86
N SER A 33 -13.23 8.15 -7.69
CA SER A 33 -14.27 9.13 -8.03
C SER A 33 -14.15 10.38 -7.17
N LEU A 34 -13.88 10.20 -5.89
CA LEU A 34 -13.63 11.33 -4.98
C LEU A 34 -12.38 12.10 -5.39
N MET A 35 -11.32 11.38 -5.77
CA MET A 35 -10.08 12.02 -6.26
C MET A 35 -10.36 12.90 -7.47
N GLU A 36 -11.15 12.41 -8.42
CA GLU A 36 -11.51 13.18 -9.60
C GLU A 36 -12.33 14.41 -9.23
N GLU A 37 -13.31 14.26 -8.35
CA GLU A 37 -14.13 15.36 -7.87
C GLU A 37 -13.30 16.43 -7.17
N GLN A 38 -12.32 16.01 -6.36
CA GLN A 38 -11.45 16.92 -5.62
C GLN A 38 -10.21 17.34 -6.39
N LYS A 39 -10.05 16.86 -7.63
CA LYS A 39 -8.90 17.14 -8.50
C LYS A 39 -7.57 16.70 -7.88
N LEU A 40 -7.55 15.51 -7.30
CA LEU A 40 -6.36 14.93 -6.69
C LEU A 40 -5.74 13.92 -7.65
N ASP A 41 -4.42 13.91 -7.75
CA ASP A 41 -3.67 12.94 -8.55
C ASP A 41 -3.34 11.69 -7.76
N GLY A 42 -3.33 11.77 -6.44
CA GLY A 42 -3.04 10.65 -5.57
C GLY A 42 -3.44 10.94 -4.14
N ILE A 43 -3.55 9.88 -3.36
CA ILE A 43 -3.83 9.96 -1.91
C ILE A 43 -2.85 9.06 -1.20
N LEU A 44 -2.26 9.55 -0.12
CA LEU A 44 -1.45 8.76 0.79
C LEU A 44 -2.27 8.49 2.05
N PHE A 45 -2.53 7.22 2.30
CA PHE A 45 -3.16 6.77 3.54
C PHE A 45 -2.08 6.29 4.50
N THR A 46 -2.18 6.71 5.75
CA THR A 46 -1.23 6.31 6.79
C THR A 46 -1.90 5.62 7.97
N SER A 47 -3.23 5.55 7.99
CA SER A 47 -3.94 4.88 9.06
C SER A 47 -4.13 3.40 8.73
N PHE A 48 -3.95 2.57 9.74
CA PHE A 48 -4.15 1.13 9.65
C PHE A 48 -5.53 0.78 9.07
N HIS A 49 -6.58 1.47 9.52
CA HIS A 49 -7.94 1.15 9.09
C HIS A 49 -8.15 1.44 7.62
N ASN A 50 -7.65 2.57 7.13
CA ASN A 50 -7.79 2.90 5.71
C ASN A 50 -6.97 1.98 4.82
N ILE A 51 -5.77 1.63 5.25
CA ILE A 51 -4.91 0.73 4.50
C ILE A 51 -5.56 -0.65 4.40
N ASN A 52 -6.09 -1.15 5.49
CA ASN A 52 -6.79 -2.43 5.49
C ASN A 52 -8.05 -2.40 4.64
N TYR A 53 -8.77 -1.28 4.66
CA TYR A 53 -10.00 -1.13 3.89
C TYR A 53 -9.76 -1.21 2.38
N PHE A 54 -8.72 -0.53 1.88
CA PHE A 54 -8.47 -0.46 0.44
C PHE A 54 -7.55 -1.54 -0.09
N ASP A 55 -6.57 -1.98 0.72
CA ASP A 55 -5.54 -2.92 0.27
C ASP A 55 -5.63 -4.29 0.94
N HIS A 56 -6.49 -4.45 1.95
CA HIS A 56 -6.63 -5.69 2.72
C HIS A 56 -5.34 -6.08 3.45
N PHE A 57 -4.39 -5.20 3.58
CA PHE A 57 -3.13 -5.51 4.25
C PHE A 57 -3.21 -5.15 5.73
N LEU A 58 -3.04 -6.16 6.59
CA LEU A 58 -2.97 -5.98 8.04
C LEU A 58 -1.52 -5.77 8.44
N TYR A 59 -1.23 -4.59 8.94
CA TYR A 59 0.10 -4.26 9.41
C TYR A 59 0.13 -4.14 10.92
N THR A 60 1.05 -4.86 11.55
CA THR A 60 1.30 -4.70 12.99
C THR A 60 2.31 -3.58 13.16
N ALA A 61 1.85 -2.46 13.66
CA ALA A 61 2.70 -1.28 13.80
C ALA A 61 3.67 -1.43 14.96
N PHE A 62 4.96 -1.48 14.67
CA PHE A 62 6.02 -1.46 15.67
C PHE A 62 6.84 -0.18 15.56
N GLY A 63 6.16 0.96 15.34
CA GLY A 63 6.82 2.25 15.24
C GLY A 63 7.52 2.51 13.91
N ARG A 64 7.37 1.64 12.92
CA ARG A 64 7.89 1.87 11.57
C ARG A 64 6.87 2.61 10.73
N ASN A 65 7.36 3.48 9.86
CA ASN A 65 6.49 4.18 8.93
C ASN A 65 5.95 3.20 7.89
N TYR A 66 4.69 3.37 7.53
CA TYR A 66 4.05 2.62 6.46
C TYR A 66 2.95 3.48 5.86
N GLY A 67 2.59 3.17 4.63
CA GLY A 67 1.56 3.94 3.94
C GLY A 67 0.98 3.18 2.76
N LEU A 68 -0.11 3.70 2.25
CA LEU A 68 -0.75 3.19 1.03
C LEU A 68 -0.97 4.38 0.10
N VAL A 69 -0.44 4.28 -1.10
CA VAL A 69 -0.62 5.30 -2.14
C VAL A 69 -1.64 4.80 -3.14
N VAL A 70 -2.69 5.58 -3.35
CA VAL A 70 -3.70 5.30 -4.37
C VAL A 70 -3.62 6.42 -5.41
N THR A 71 -3.39 6.03 -6.65
CA THR A 71 -3.44 6.94 -7.80
C THR A 71 -4.62 6.56 -8.69
N ARG A 72 -4.78 7.23 -9.81
CA ARG A 72 -5.90 6.97 -10.73
C ARG A 72 -5.88 5.56 -11.30
N ASP A 73 -4.70 4.97 -11.43
CA ASP A 73 -4.51 3.66 -12.07
C ASP A 73 -3.71 2.66 -11.23
N ARG A 74 -3.19 3.07 -10.07
CA ARG A 74 -2.35 2.21 -9.24
C ARG A 74 -2.77 2.25 -7.78
N ILE A 75 -2.42 1.20 -7.08
CA ILE A 75 -2.49 1.12 -5.62
C ILE A 75 -1.22 0.42 -5.15
N CYS A 76 -0.50 1.04 -4.23
CA CYS A 76 0.81 0.56 -3.82
C CYS A 76 1.02 0.84 -2.33
N SER A 77 1.33 -0.21 -1.57
CA SER A 77 1.76 -0.04 -0.18
C SER A 77 3.26 0.26 -0.11
N VAL A 78 3.65 1.06 0.87
CA VAL A 78 5.06 1.38 1.15
C VAL A 78 5.35 0.93 2.57
N THR A 79 6.23 -0.04 2.73
CA THR A 79 6.50 -0.66 4.02
C THR A 79 7.99 -0.88 4.23
N ALA A 80 8.38 -1.17 5.47
CA ALA A 80 9.77 -1.41 5.81
C ALA A 80 10.25 -2.75 5.23
N ASN A 81 11.54 -2.83 4.93
CA ASN A 81 12.14 -4.04 4.36
C ASN A 81 11.94 -5.28 5.24
N ILE A 82 11.94 -5.12 6.55
CA ILE A 82 11.76 -6.24 7.48
C ILE A 82 10.40 -6.93 7.28
N ASP A 83 9.43 -6.19 6.75
CA ASP A 83 8.09 -6.73 6.48
C ASP A 83 7.95 -7.21 5.03
N GLY A 84 9.03 -7.20 4.25
CA GLY A 84 9.01 -7.51 2.83
C GLY A 84 8.39 -8.87 2.52
N GLY A 85 7.60 -8.90 1.46
CA GLY A 85 6.87 -10.09 1.02
C GLY A 85 5.47 -10.21 1.59
N GLN A 86 5.26 -9.92 2.85
CA GLN A 86 3.94 -10.02 3.47
C GLN A 86 2.94 -9.01 2.89
N PRO A 87 3.30 -7.71 2.73
CA PRO A 87 2.39 -6.77 2.09
C PRO A 87 2.03 -7.15 0.66
N TRP A 88 2.95 -7.73 -0.08
CA TRP A 88 2.66 -8.22 -1.43
C TRP A 88 1.65 -9.37 -1.40
N ARG A 89 1.89 -10.38 -0.54
CA ARG A 89 1.03 -11.56 -0.51
C ARG A 89 -0.37 -11.27 0.00
N ARG A 90 -0.50 -10.36 0.96
CA ARG A 90 -1.78 -10.05 1.61
C ARG A 90 -2.53 -8.89 0.97
N GLY A 91 -1.81 -7.95 0.39
CA GLY A 91 -2.42 -6.78 -0.23
C GLY A 91 -3.01 -7.09 -1.59
N VAL A 92 -3.93 -6.26 -2.04
CA VAL A 92 -4.53 -6.38 -3.38
C VAL A 92 -3.69 -5.65 -4.43
N GLY A 93 -2.83 -4.73 -4.02
CA GLY A 93 -2.00 -3.94 -4.92
C GLY A 93 -0.54 -4.33 -4.91
N GLU A 94 0.28 -3.42 -5.40
CA GLU A 94 1.73 -3.55 -5.41
C GLU A 94 2.31 -3.18 -4.04
N ASN A 95 3.58 -3.51 -3.83
CA ASN A 95 4.28 -3.16 -2.61
C ASN A 95 5.69 -2.65 -2.92
N LEU A 96 6.02 -1.49 -2.38
CA LEU A 96 7.38 -0.97 -2.35
C LEU A 96 7.92 -1.07 -0.94
N ILE A 97 9.18 -1.38 -0.82
CA ILE A 97 9.86 -1.39 0.48
C ILE A 97 10.94 -0.32 0.54
N TYR A 98 11.15 0.20 1.74
CA TYR A 98 12.28 1.07 2.03
C TYR A 98 13.24 0.36 2.99
N THR A 99 14.47 0.83 3.06
CA THR A 99 15.49 0.19 3.89
C THR A 99 15.34 0.61 5.35
N ASP A 100 15.36 -0.36 6.26
CA ASP A 100 15.07 -0.13 7.68
C ASP A 100 16.09 0.76 8.37
N TRP A 101 17.34 0.72 7.93
CA TRP A 101 18.41 1.48 8.53
C TRP A 101 18.50 2.93 8.02
N GLN A 102 17.69 3.26 7.02
CA GLN A 102 17.55 4.62 6.48
C GLN A 102 16.12 5.09 6.71
N ARG A 103 15.85 5.57 7.92
CA ARG A 103 14.49 5.92 8.33
C ARG A 103 13.88 7.06 7.55
N ASP A 104 14.70 7.88 6.94
CA ASP A 104 14.25 9.05 6.20
C ASP A 104 13.93 8.77 4.73
N ASN A 105 14.04 7.52 4.28
CA ASN A 105 13.75 7.20 2.88
C ASN A 105 12.33 6.64 2.64
N PHE A 106 11.49 6.67 3.66
CA PHE A 106 10.09 6.33 3.48
C PHE A 106 9.40 7.34 2.55
#